data_daf4875e9b5f510822826b404af703a8
#
_entry.id   daf4875e9b5f510822826b404af703a8
#
_cell.length_a   1.000
_cell.length_b   1.000
_cell.length_c   1.000
_cell.angle_alpha   90.00
_cell.angle_beta   90.00
_cell.angle_gamma   90.00
#
_symmetry.space_group_name_H-M   'P 1'
#
loop_
_entity.id
_entity.type
_entity.pdbx_description
1 polymer ?
#
loop_
_entity_poly.entity_id
_entity_poly.type
_entity_poly.pdbx_seq_one_letter_code
_entity_poly.pdbx_strand_id
1 'polypeptide(L)'
;MSIGIDKIGFATSQYVLKMADLALARGAEPEKFSKGLMLDATSITPITEDIVTLASDAAADILNDDDKKAIDMVIVATESSIDQSKAAAVYVHSLLGIQPF
;
A
#
# COMPACT_ATOMS: atom_id res chain seq x y z
N MET A 1 -5.39 -13.86 27.51
CA MET A 1 -4.75 -13.27 26.31
C MET A 1 -5.84 -12.74 25.39
N SER A 2 -5.75 -11.52 24.95
CA SER A 2 -6.65 -10.96 23.94
C SER A 2 -5.90 -10.78 22.61
N ILE A 3 -6.61 -11.03 21.51
CA ILE A 3 -6.09 -10.88 20.15
C ILE A 3 -6.91 -9.79 19.47
N GLY A 4 -6.25 -8.88 18.80
CA GLY A 4 -6.93 -7.80 18.12
C GLY A 4 -5.98 -6.94 17.29
N ILE A 5 -6.53 -5.88 16.70
CA ILE A 5 -5.78 -4.88 15.96
C ILE A 5 -5.28 -3.83 16.95
N ASP A 6 -3.96 -3.64 17.00
CA ASP A 6 -3.34 -2.64 17.87
C ASP A 6 -3.27 -1.27 17.17
N LYS A 7 -2.75 -1.25 15.94
CA LYS A 7 -2.55 -0.01 15.18
C LYS A 7 -2.95 -0.19 13.72
N ILE A 8 -3.42 0.88 13.10
CA ILE A 8 -3.72 0.94 11.67
C ILE A 8 -3.00 2.16 11.09
N GLY A 9 -2.25 1.96 10.02
CA GLY A 9 -1.59 3.00 9.27
C GLY A 9 -2.02 3.02 7.81
N PHE A 10 -1.79 4.15 7.16
CA PHE A 10 -2.27 4.38 5.80
C PHE A 10 -1.27 5.26 5.05
N ALA A 11 -1.02 4.94 3.78
CA ALA A 11 -0.24 5.76 2.87
C ALA A 11 -0.80 5.67 1.45
N THR A 12 -0.74 6.78 0.73
CA THR A 12 -1.06 6.83 -0.70
C THR A 12 0.08 7.51 -1.45
N SER A 13 0.09 7.39 -2.78
CA SER A 13 0.99 8.18 -3.60
C SER A 13 0.54 9.65 -3.62
N GLN A 14 1.45 10.52 -4.04
CA GLN A 14 1.17 11.96 -4.11
C GLN A 14 0.34 12.36 -5.35
N TYR A 15 0.14 11.47 -6.31
CA TYR A 15 -0.65 11.74 -7.52
C TYR A 15 -2.00 11.02 -7.49
N VAL A 16 -3.00 11.67 -8.05
CA VAL A 16 -4.37 11.17 -8.11
C VAL A 16 -4.89 11.28 -9.54
N LEU A 17 -5.52 10.23 -10.02
CA LEU A 17 -6.27 10.22 -11.26
C LEU A 17 -7.76 10.20 -10.95
N LYS A 18 -8.48 11.22 -11.40
CA LYS A 18 -9.94 11.24 -11.31
C LYS A 18 -10.54 10.27 -12.32
N MET A 19 -11.49 9.47 -11.90
CA MET A 19 -12.13 8.48 -12.80
C MET A 19 -12.90 9.14 -13.93
N ALA A 20 -13.42 10.35 -13.73
CA ALA A 20 -14.05 11.13 -14.81
C ALA A 20 -13.09 11.44 -15.95
N ASP A 21 -11.84 11.79 -15.64
CA ASP A 21 -10.80 12.05 -16.64
C ASP A 21 -10.39 10.77 -17.36
N LEU A 22 -10.28 9.66 -16.64
CA LEU A 22 -10.01 8.35 -17.23
C LEU A 22 -11.13 7.91 -18.17
N ALA A 23 -12.38 8.09 -17.76
CA ALA A 23 -13.55 7.75 -18.58
C ALA A 23 -13.56 8.53 -19.89
N LEU A 24 -13.27 9.85 -19.83
CA LEU A 24 -13.16 10.70 -21.01
C LEU A 24 -12.06 10.20 -21.96
N ALA A 25 -10.87 9.88 -21.42
CA ALA A 25 -9.74 9.42 -22.20
C ALA A 25 -9.99 8.03 -22.85
N ARG A 26 -10.80 7.19 -22.22
CA ARG A 26 -11.11 5.83 -22.68
C ARG A 26 -12.43 5.72 -23.44
N GLY A 27 -13.17 6.81 -23.60
CA GLY A 27 -14.49 6.80 -24.25
C GLY A 27 -15.52 5.95 -23.45
N ALA A 28 -15.38 5.91 -22.15
CA ALA A 28 -16.26 5.16 -21.25
C ALA A 28 -17.25 6.09 -20.54
N GLU A 29 -18.36 5.52 -20.07
CA GLU A 29 -19.33 6.27 -19.27
C GLU A 29 -18.77 6.51 -17.86
N PRO A 30 -18.73 7.78 -17.36
CA PRO A 30 -18.21 8.07 -16.03
C PRO A 30 -18.92 7.33 -14.90
N GLU A 31 -20.22 7.08 -15.05
CA GLU A 31 -21.03 6.37 -14.04
C GLU A 31 -20.62 4.92 -13.83
N LYS A 32 -19.95 4.32 -14.80
CA LYS A 32 -19.38 2.97 -14.65
C LYS A 32 -18.40 2.91 -13.49
N PHE A 33 -17.62 3.96 -13.28
CA PHE A 33 -16.67 4.05 -12.17
C PHE A 33 -17.32 4.54 -10.88
N SER A 34 -18.05 5.67 -10.92
CA SER A 34 -18.61 6.29 -9.71
C SER A 34 -19.74 5.48 -9.09
N LYS A 35 -20.62 4.90 -9.89
CA LYS A 35 -21.76 4.09 -9.42
C LYS A 35 -21.46 2.60 -9.46
N GLY A 36 -20.89 2.11 -10.56
CA GLY A 36 -20.62 0.67 -10.73
C GLY A 36 -19.52 0.17 -9.80
N LEU A 37 -18.40 0.88 -9.72
CA LEU A 37 -17.25 0.52 -8.88
C LEU A 37 -17.17 1.32 -7.58
N MET A 38 -18.03 2.31 -7.39
CA MET A 38 -18.00 3.25 -6.27
C MET A 38 -16.60 3.89 -6.10
N LEU A 39 -15.98 4.25 -7.22
CA LEU A 39 -14.63 4.77 -7.32
C LEU A 39 -14.64 6.13 -8.02
N ASP A 40 -14.29 7.19 -7.31
CA ASP A 40 -14.22 8.55 -7.86
C ASP A 40 -12.81 8.92 -8.34
N ALA A 41 -11.81 8.40 -7.66
CA ALA A 41 -10.40 8.67 -7.96
C ALA A 41 -9.54 7.48 -7.54
N THR A 42 -8.37 7.35 -8.16
CA THR A 42 -7.36 6.37 -7.77
C THR A 42 -5.99 7.03 -7.63
N SER A 43 -5.20 6.48 -6.76
CA SER A 43 -3.82 6.88 -6.55
C SER A 43 -2.95 6.42 -7.73
N ILE A 44 -2.02 7.26 -8.16
CA ILE A 44 -1.04 6.95 -9.20
C ILE A 44 0.36 7.10 -8.63
N THR A 45 1.14 6.04 -8.72
CA THR A 45 2.52 6.08 -8.24
C THR A 45 3.44 6.72 -9.27
N PRO A 46 4.29 7.69 -8.87
CA PRO A 46 5.40 8.13 -9.71
C PRO A 46 6.46 7.03 -9.83
N ILE A 47 7.44 7.26 -10.69
CA ILE A 47 8.55 6.30 -10.90
C ILE A 47 9.36 6.03 -9.63
N THR A 48 9.29 6.92 -8.64
CA THR A 48 10.02 6.83 -7.36
C THR A 48 9.28 6.03 -6.29
N GLU A 49 8.05 5.61 -6.56
CA GLU A 49 7.21 4.88 -5.60
C GLU A 49 6.73 3.56 -6.18
N ASP A 50 6.55 2.58 -5.32
CA ASP A 50 5.97 1.28 -5.65
C ASP A 50 5.22 0.71 -4.43
N ILE A 51 4.70 -0.50 -4.54
CA ILE A 51 3.96 -1.13 -3.43
C ILE A 51 4.85 -1.35 -2.20
N VAL A 52 6.13 -1.57 -2.36
CA VAL A 52 7.06 -1.77 -1.25
C VAL A 52 7.25 -0.46 -0.48
N THR A 53 7.50 0.64 -1.17
CA THR A 53 7.67 1.95 -0.52
C THR A 53 6.37 2.44 0.12
N LEU A 54 5.22 2.25 -0.54
CA LEU A 54 3.92 2.61 0.03
C LEU A 54 3.60 1.81 1.29
N ALA A 55 3.81 0.50 1.28
CA ALA A 55 3.60 -0.36 2.45
C ALA A 55 4.55 0.02 3.59
N SER A 56 5.80 0.31 3.27
CA SER A 56 6.81 0.75 4.25
C SER A 56 6.45 2.10 4.87
N ASP A 57 5.98 3.05 4.09
CA ASP A 57 5.54 4.36 4.57
C ASP A 57 4.33 4.22 5.51
N ALA A 58 3.35 3.42 5.14
CA ALA A 58 2.17 3.17 5.99
C ALA A 58 2.57 2.57 7.34
N ALA A 59 3.49 1.61 7.34
CA ALA A 59 3.97 0.97 8.56
C ALA A 59 4.88 1.90 9.38
N ALA A 60 5.77 2.64 8.74
CA ALA A 60 6.68 3.56 9.43
C ALA A 60 5.93 4.65 10.20
N ASP A 61 4.77 5.07 9.72
CA ASP A 61 3.94 6.08 10.38
C ASP A 61 3.42 5.63 11.76
N ILE A 62 3.26 4.33 11.97
CA ILE A 62 2.61 3.79 13.18
C ILE A 62 3.54 2.97 14.07
N LEU A 63 4.73 2.60 13.58
CA LEU A 63 5.67 1.75 14.32
C LEU A 63 6.78 2.58 14.96
N ASN A 64 6.94 2.44 16.26
CA ASN A 64 8.11 2.91 16.98
C ASN A 64 9.16 1.79 17.09
N ASP A 65 10.31 2.08 17.72
CA ASP A 65 11.39 1.11 17.86
C ASP A 65 11.02 -0.11 18.71
N ASP A 66 10.17 0.07 19.71
CA ASP A 66 9.73 -1.04 20.56
C ASP A 66 8.71 -1.93 19.82
N ASP A 67 7.83 -1.33 19.02
CA ASP A 67 6.94 -2.08 18.13
C ASP A 67 7.75 -2.95 17.17
N LYS A 68 8.78 -2.39 16.54
CA LYS A 68 9.64 -3.12 15.59
C LYS A 68 10.36 -4.31 16.22
N LYS A 69 10.75 -4.18 17.49
CA LYS A 69 11.38 -5.29 18.24
C LYS A 69 10.39 -6.40 18.59
N ALA A 70 9.12 -6.07 18.72
CA ALA A 70 8.07 -7.00 19.09
C ALA A 70 7.44 -7.74 17.91
N ILE A 71 7.78 -7.37 16.68
CA ILE A 71 7.24 -8.00 15.47
C ILE A 71 7.91 -9.34 15.22
N ASP A 72 7.10 -10.39 15.16
CA ASP A 72 7.54 -11.76 14.86
C ASP A 72 7.27 -12.16 13.42
N MET A 73 6.37 -11.45 12.72
CA MET A 73 6.01 -11.79 11.35
C MET A 73 5.60 -10.52 10.59
N VAL A 74 6.02 -10.43 9.34
CA VAL A 74 5.60 -9.40 8.39
C VAL A 74 4.87 -10.05 7.24
N ILE A 75 3.64 -9.61 6.96
CA ILE A 75 2.82 -10.10 5.86
C ILE A 75 2.50 -8.92 4.95
N VAL A 76 2.79 -9.05 3.67
CA VAL A 76 2.41 -8.08 2.64
C VAL A 76 1.57 -8.79 1.58
N ALA A 77 0.34 -8.35 1.42
CA ALA A 77 -0.57 -8.87 0.40
C ALA A 77 -0.66 -7.88 -0.77
N THR A 78 -0.30 -8.33 -1.95
CA THR A 78 -0.34 -7.51 -3.17
C THR A 78 -0.42 -8.40 -4.41
N GLU A 79 -1.03 -7.87 -5.47
CA GLU A 79 -1.01 -8.49 -6.81
C GLU A 79 0.03 -7.82 -7.73
N SER A 80 0.73 -6.78 -7.26
CA SER A 80 1.67 -5.98 -8.05
C SER A 80 3.04 -5.89 -7.39
N SER A 81 3.59 -7.04 -7.00
CA SER A 81 4.93 -7.11 -6.42
C SER A 81 6.00 -6.66 -7.42
N ILE A 82 7.10 -6.12 -6.88
CA ILE A 82 8.27 -5.70 -7.65
C ILE A 82 9.17 -6.88 -8.04
N ASP A 83 8.98 -8.04 -7.45
CA ASP A 83 9.80 -9.24 -7.64
C ASP A 83 8.88 -10.45 -7.77
N GLN A 84 9.12 -11.29 -8.77
CA GLN A 84 8.31 -12.49 -9.00
C GLN A 84 8.77 -13.71 -8.19
N SER A 85 9.92 -13.62 -7.56
CA SER A 85 10.53 -14.71 -6.79
C SER A 85 10.57 -14.40 -5.31
N LYS A 86 11.07 -13.22 -4.94
CA LYS A 86 11.19 -12.79 -3.54
C LYS A 86 9.90 -12.09 -3.10
N ALA A 87 9.36 -12.48 -1.96
CA ALA A 87 8.16 -11.87 -1.39
C ALA A 87 8.38 -10.37 -1.11
N ALA A 88 7.38 -9.55 -1.41
CA ALA A 88 7.42 -8.11 -1.12
C ALA A 88 7.69 -7.83 0.37
N ALA A 89 7.23 -8.68 1.26
CA ALA A 89 7.45 -8.57 2.71
C ALA A 89 8.94 -8.54 3.09
N VAL A 90 9.82 -9.20 2.34
CA VAL A 90 11.26 -9.19 2.60
C VAL A 90 11.84 -7.79 2.40
N TYR A 91 11.40 -7.09 1.35
CA TYR A 91 11.82 -5.71 1.09
C TYR A 91 11.27 -4.75 2.14
N VAL A 92 10.00 -4.87 2.51
CA VAL A 92 9.36 -4.05 3.55
C VAL A 92 10.03 -4.26 4.90
N HIS A 93 10.31 -5.51 5.26
CA HIS A 93 11.03 -5.88 6.48
C HIS A 93 12.39 -5.15 6.56
N SER A 94 13.14 -5.16 5.46
CA SER A 94 14.44 -4.49 5.37
C SER A 94 14.33 -2.97 5.50
N LEU A 95 13.39 -2.36 4.77
CA LEU A 95 13.19 -0.90 4.80
C LEU A 95 12.76 -0.39 6.18
N LEU A 96 11.98 -1.17 6.92
CA LEU A 96 11.53 -0.80 8.26
C LEU A 96 12.61 -0.99 9.32
N GLY A 97 13.72 -1.65 9.00
CA GLY A 97 14.78 -1.94 9.97
C GLY A 97 14.36 -2.93 11.06
N ILE A 98 13.44 -3.83 10.75
CA ILE A 98 13.03 -4.89 11.67
C ILE A 98 14.16 -5.92 11.76
N GLN A 99 14.47 -6.36 12.97
CA GLN A 99 15.53 -7.35 13.18
C GLN A 99 15.16 -8.70 12.56
N PRO A 100 16.15 -9.45 12.05
CA PRO A 100 15.92 -10.82 11.58
C PRO A 100 15.32 -11.70 12.68
N PHE A 101 14.45 -12.60 12.28
CA PHE A 101 13.79 -13.56 13.18
C PHE A 101 14.66 -14.77 13.45
#